data_d9a8a3e18919e638c84ea3b7f77aaf89
#
_entry.id   d9a8a3e18919e638c84ea3b7f77aaf89
#
_cell.length_a   1.000
_cell.length_b   1.000
_cell.length_c   1.000
_cell.angle_alpha   90.00
_cell.angle_beta   90.00
_cell.angle_gamma   90.00
#
_symmetry.space_group_name_H-M   'P 1'
#
loop_
_entity.id
_entity.type
_entity.pdbx_description
1 polymer ?
#
loop_
_entity_poly.entity_id
_entity_poly.type
_entity_poly.pdbx_seq_one_letter_code
_entity_poly.pdbx_strand_id
1 'polypeptide(L)'
;MRPPLAMCLLPLSLLAAPLGAQERVVVQPVDTGAALANPGMGWTLHYYSNIPTNYGSRLAPWETLDEFPGLTTVYLRIPWSYLEPEEGVFNWSVVDGPAQRWIAKGKQIALRISCSESWMRYATPEWVEKAGAKGYNFTPGQLDENGPFWEPDYNDPVFLEKLDHFLAAMAARYDGNPEVAFIDVGSFGVWGEGHLWASTQMEYPGETIIRHIDLHLKHFRNSLLAANDDFAFQGDEPIEYSRQMGLALRDDSILVQPGESAYLHAEMAQGFWPTVPVILECEHYGPSRDRGNWQDGSLYLQAVEEYHASYAAIHWWPDEFLAENRALIDRINQRLGYRIQLVEASWPAQCRPGDTIPFELTWRNAGVAPCYEGGYPAVTLKAENPQTGEEGLLTVFVAEGMDVADLPVGPPGEAEAVTHQIRGALPFYVGPGTYSVWASVGGPTGTPRYALPHEGEDGGKRYRLGTIEVTGDYDVALGVEGGEIVLESDGEAVLLPLRWEVRSEAPHPVTPFCHLLAADGEIVLQGHPATDDEGDLNALGVVESTLRIDVPAEARGRTYELCVGLWMPSLMGQPNERLLPQSGGSQNRVLLGALEIDDNGRAVLRPAR
;
A
#
# COMPACT_ATOMS: atom_id res chain seq x y z
N MET A 1 -41.54 -69.80 -34.70
CA MET A 1 -40.79 -68.51 -34.73
C MET A 1 -41.24 -67.66 -33.55
N ARG A 2 -40.42 -67.53 -32.53
CA ARG A 2 -40.66 -66.65 -31.40
C ARG A 2 -39.95 -65.37 -31.61
N PRO A 3 -40.52 -64.18 -31.30
CA PRO A 3 -39.77 -62.91 -31.41
C PRO A 3 -38.87 -62.71 -30.16
N PRO A 4 -37.76 -61.95 -30.29
CA PRO A 4 -36.83 -61.75 -29.21
C PRO A 4 -37.35 -60.68 -28.20
N LEU A 5 -37.14 -60.94 -26.91
CA LEU A 5 -37.35 -60.01 -25.82
C LEU A 5 -36.39 -58.82 -25.95
N ALA A 6 -36.95 -57.64 -26.04
CA ALA A 6 -36.22 -56.39 -25.89
C ALA A 6 -36.00 -56.08 -24.38
N MET A 7 -34.75 -56.07 -23.95
CA MET A 7 -34.34 -55.70 -22.59
C MET A 7 -34.24 -54.18 -22.54
N CYS A 8 -35.18 -53.51 -21.90
CA CYS A 8 -35.12 -52.09 -21.56
C CYS A 8 -34.09 -51.85 -20.46
N LEU A 9 -32.96 -51.28 -20.84
CA LEU A 9 -32.02 -50.65 -19.90
C LEU A 9 -32.56 -49.27 -19.52
N LEU A 10 -33.02 -49.15 -18.29
CA LEU A 10 -33.29 -47.84 -17.64
C LEU A 10 -31.95 -47.21 -17.27
N PRO A 11 -31.70 -45.94 -17.62
CA PRO A 11 -30.55 -45.24 -17.12
C PRO A 11 -30.75 -44.91 -15.64
N LEU A 12 -29.89 -45.44 -14.78
CA LEU A 12 -29.73 -44.95 -13.40
C LEU A 12 -29.18 -43.52 -13.47
N SER A 13 -30.05 -42.55 -13.34
CA SER A 13 -29.65 -41.16 -13.08
C SER A 13 -29.13 -41.10 -11.64
N LEU A 14 -27.84 -41.12 -11.46
CA LEU A 14 -27.24 -40.63 -10.21
C LEU A 14 -27.60 -39.14 -10.07
N LEU A 15 -28.59 -38.86 -9.23
CA LEU A 15 -28.81 -37.54 -8.68
C LEU A 15 -27.62 -37.25 -7.79
N ALA A 16 -26.64 -36.47 -8.34
CA ALA A 16 -25.69 -35.79 -7.50
C ALA A 16 -26.48 -34.88 -6.56
N ALA A 17 -26.40 -35.16 -5.27
CA ALA A 17 -26.93 -34.25 -4.25
C ALA A 17 -26.24 -32.90 -4.48
N PRO A 18 -26.97 -31.77 -4.39
CA PRO A 18 -26.31 -30.47 -4.44
C PRO A 18 -25.31 -30.41 -3.27
N LEU A 19 -24.05 -30.20 -3.56
CA LEU A 19 -23.09 -29.78 -2.54
C LEU A 19 -23.75 -28.62 -1.79
N GLY A 20 -23.97 -28.78 -0.49
CA GLY A 20 -24.56 -27.74 0.35
C GLY A 20 -23.77 -26.46 0.11
N ALA A 21 -24.46 -25.35 -0.11
CA ALA A 21 -23.83 -24.06 -0.27
C ALA A 21 -22.92 -23.82 0.95
N GLN A 22 -21.60 -23.77 0.73
CA GLN A 22 -20.64 -23.53 1.80
C GLN A 22 -20.98 -22.18 2.45
N GLU A 23 -21.10 -22.16 3.77
CA GLU A 23 -21.38 -20.93 4.52
C GLU A 23 -20.30 -19.87 4.21
N ARG A 24 -20.74 -18.65 3.89
CA ARG A 24 -19.84 -17.54 3.57
C ARG A 24 -19.93 -16.47 4.64
N VAL A 25 -18.79 -15.91 4.98
CA VAL A 25 -18.68 -14.65 5.71
C VAL A 25 -18.89 -13.54 4.68
N VAL A 26 -19.73 -12.56 5.00
CA VAL A 26 -19.95 -11.35 4.21
C VAL A 26 -19.80 -10.15 5.13
N VAL A 27 -18.98 -9.18 4.75
CA VAL A 27 -18.74 -7.96 5.51
C VAL A 27 -18.82 -6.74 4.61
N GLN A 28 -19.33 -5.64 5.16
CA GLN A 28 -19.46 -4.35 4.47
C GLN A 28 -18.79 -3.28 5.34
N PRO A 29 -17.49 -3.04 5.14
CA PRO A 29 -16.76 -2.02 5.88
C PRO A 29 -17.35 -0.63 5.66
N VAL A 30 -17.51 0.14 6.73
CA VAL A 30 -18.08 1.48 6.68
C VAL A 30 -16.96 2.49 6.46
N ASP A 31 -17.22 3.50 5.62
CA ASP A 31 -16.35 4.68 5.53
C ASP A 31 -16.53 5.54 6.77
N THR A 32 -15.47 5.77 7.51
CA THR A 32 -15.44 6.56 8.74
C THR A 32 -15.54 8.07 8.54
N GLY A 33 -15.38 8.54 7.29
CA GLY A 33 -15.24 9.97 6.97
C GLY A 33 -13.88 10.56 7.33
N ALA A 34 -12.93 9.76 7.82
CA ALA A 34 -11.60 10.24 8.17
C ALA A 34 -10.85 10.78 6.95
N ALA A 35 -10.05 11.82 7.15
CA ALA A 35 -9.12 12.31 6.14
C ALA A 35 -8.04 11.27 5.86
N LEU A 36 -7.68 11.11 4.60
CA LEU A 36 -6.63 10.18 4.16
C LEU A 36 -5.34 10.96 3.84
N ALA A 37 -4.23 10.47 4.35
CA ALA A 37 -2.90 10.97 3.99
C ALA A 37 -2.21 9.92 3.11
N ASN A 38 -2.47 10.00 1.82
CA ASN A 38 -1.96 9.08 0.81
C ASN A 38 -1.00 9.79 -0.16
N PRO A 39 -0.08 9.07 -0.83
CA PRO A 39 0.76 9.62 -1.89
C PRO A 39 -0.08 10.17 -3.04
N GLY A 40 0.39 11.21 -3.70
CA GLY A 40 -0.25 11.74 -4.91
C GLY A 40 -1.53 12.53 -4.68
N MET A 41 -1.87 12.89 -3.43
CA MET A 41 -3.08 13.65 -3.10
C MET A 41 -2.99 14.38 -1.76
N GLY A 42 -3.90 15.30 -1.52
CA GLY A 42 -4.12 15.91 -0.21
C GLY A 42 -3.86 17.41 -0.16
N TRP A 43 -3.81 17.95 1.05
CA TRP A 43 -3.52 19.36 1.25
C TRP A 43 -2.04 19.66 1.08
N THR A 44 -1.75 20.81 0.42
CA THR A 44 -0.42 21.33 0.17
C THR A 44 -0.23 22.64 0.91
N LEU A 45 0.63 22.67 1.92
CA LEU A 45 0.94 23.90 2.67
C LEU A 45 1.93 24.76 1.90
N HIS A 46 1.57 25.99 1.55
CA HIS A 46 2.48 27.02 1.05
C HIS A 46 3.43 27.49 2.17
N TYR A 47 4.44 26.67 2.46
CA TYR A 47 5.41 26.94 3.53
C TYR A 47 6.28 28.14 3.17
N TYR A 48 6.89 28.12 1.97
CA TYR A 48 7.44 29.30 1.33
C TYR A 48 6.51 29.74 0.21
N SER A 49 6.19 31.04 0.18
CA SER A 49 5.27 31.64 -0.77
C SER A 49 5.92 32.88 -1.42
N ASN A 50 5.19 33.56 -2.29
CA ASN A 50 5.60 34.76 -2.99
C ASN A 50 5.65 36.03 -2.13
N ILE A 51 5.57 35.92 -0.84
CA ILE A 51 5.65 37.05 0.10
C ILE A 51 6.93 36.97 0.94
N PRO A 52 7.53 38.12 1.33
CA PRO A 52 8.72 38.15 2.18
C PRO A 52 8.53 37.43 3.52
N THR A 53 7.32 37.48 4.07
CA THR A 53 6.92 36.76 5.28
C THR A 53 6.14 35.53 4.87
N ASN A 54 6.84 34.42 4.69
CA ASN A 54 6.20 33.16 4.30
C ASN A 54 5.38 32.52 5.45
N TYR A 55 4.43 31.66 5.11
CA TYR A 55 3.50 31.08 6.07
C TYR A 55 4.14 30.09 7.04
N GLY A 56 5.30 29.55 6.69
CA GLY A 56 6.10 28.74 7.62
C GLY A 56 6.75 29.53 8.75
N SER A 57 6.87 30.86 8.63
CA SER A 57 7.63 31.70 9.58
C SER A 57 7.01 31.79 10.98
N ARG A 58 5.71 31.52 11.12
CA ARG A 58 5.01 31.51 12.43
C ARG A 58 5.03 30.15 13.10
N LEU A 59 5.41 29.09 12.39
CA LEU A 59 5.43 27.73 12.95
C LEU A 59 6.69 27.54 13.80
N ALA A 60 6.51 27.21 15.07
CA ALA A 60 7.62 26.82 15.94
C ALA A 60 8.30 25.53 15.43
N PRO A 61 9.59 25.29 15.72
CA PRO A 61 10.32 24.13 15.22
C PRO A 61 9.72 22.77 15.57
N TRP A 62 8.94 22.69 16.64
CA TRP A 62 8.28 21.47 17.13
C TRP A 62 6.85 21.29 16.62
N GLU A 63 6.24 22.29 15.96
CA GLU A 63 4.91 22.16 15.37
C GLU A 63 4.98 21.30 14.11
N THR A 64 4.10 20.31 14.03
CA THR A 64 4.09 19.28 12.99
C THR A 64 2.82 19.32 12.15
N LEU A 65 1.83 20.13 12.56
CA LEU A 65 0.51 20.22 11.93
C LEU A 65 -0.19 18.86 11.80
N ASP A 66 0.05 17.94 12.74
CA ASP A 66 -0.58 16.63 12.75
C ASP A 66 -2.10 16.72 12.95
N GLU A 67 -2.59 17.83 13.54
CA GLU A 67 -4.01 18.16 13.67
C GLU A 67 -4.65 18.68 12.37
N PHE A 68 -3.86 19.06 11.34
CA PHE A 68 -4.42 19.44 10.05
C PHE A 68 -4.74 18.20 9.23
N PRO A 69 -6.03 17.83 9.09
CA PRO A 69 -6.40 16.56 8.51
C PRO A 69 -6.14 16.55 6.99
N GLY A 70 -5.44 15.52 6.52
CA GLY A 70 -5.14 15.34 5.10
C GLY A 70 -3.99 16.19 4.56
N LEU A 71 -3.18 16.84 5.42
CA LEU A 71 -1.96 17.51 5.00
C LEU A 71 -0.90 16.47 4.61
N THR A 72 -0.54 16.44 3.35
CA THR A 72 0.44 15.49 2.77
C THR A 72 1.70 16.14 2.24
N THR A 73 1.61 17.40 1.81
CA THR A 73 2.67 18.05 1.04
C THR A 73 2.98 19.44 1.57
N VAL A 74 4.25 19.79 1.55
CA VAL A 74 4.74 21.13 1.90
C VAL A 74 5.38 21.74 0.68
N TYR A 75 4.89 22.90 0.27
CA TYR A 75 5.30 23.59 -0.94
C TYR A 75 6.36 24.65 -0.66
N LEU A 76 7.45 24.58 -1.40
CA LEU A 76 8.61 25.46 -1.28
C LEU A 76 8.80 26.22 -2.61
N ARG A 77 8.34 27.47 -2.67
CA ARG A 77 8.62 28.38 -3.77
C ARG A 77 9.81 29.26 -3.40
N ILE A 78 10.90 29.12 -4.13
CA ILE A 78 12.21 29.68 -3.78
C ILE A 78 12.80 30.37 -5.01
N PRO A 79 13.29 31.62 -4.88
CA PRO A 79 14.05 32.27 -5.93
C PRO A 79 15.35 31.51 -6.25
N TRP A 80 15.68 31.37 -7.54
CA TRP A 80 16.93 30.72 -7.97
C TRP A 80 18.18 31.31 -7.28
N SER A 81 18.24 32.63 -7.12
CA SER A 81 19.38 33.30 -6.48
C SER A 81 19.70 32.84 -5.05
N TYR A 82 18.72 32.26 -4.34
CA TYR A 82 18.98 31.72 -3.01
C TYR A 82 19.66 30.35 -3.08
N LEU A 83 19.41 29.59 -4.14
CA LEU A 83 19.92 28.24 -4.33
C LEU A 83 21.30 28.23 -4.99
N GLU A 84 21.59 29.22 -5.83
CA GLU A 84 22.88 29.37 -6.52
C GLU A 84 23.38 30.84 -6.44
N PRO A 85 23.84 31.27 -5.25
CA PRO A 85 24.31 32.66 -5.04
C PRO A 85 25.53 33.05 -5.88
N GLU A 86 26.35 32.08 -6.26
CA GLU A 86 27.48 32.22 -7.18
C GLU A 86 27.43 31.07 -8.19
N GLU A 87 27.91 31.28 -9.42
CA GLU A 87 27.87 30.27 -10.48
C GLU A 87 28.50 28.94 -10.02
N GLY A 88 27.73 27.85 -10.06
CA GLY A 88 28.16 26.52 -9.64
C GLY A 88 28.29 26.31 -8.13
N VAL A 89 27.94 27.31 -7.30
CA VAL A 89 27.95 27.21 -5.84
C VAL A 89 26.52 27.09 -5.32
N PHE A 90 26.13 25.92 -4.90
CA PHE A 90 24.77 25.63 -4.52
C PHE A 90 24.54 25.64 -3.01
N ASN A 91 23.45 26.29 -2.58
CA ASN A 91 23.01 26.37 -1.19
C ASN A 91 21.73 25.55 -0.99
N TRP A 92 21.82 24.23 -1.15
CA TRP A 92 20.66 23.33 -1.02
C TRP A 92 20.03 23.32 0.39
N SER A 93 20.74 23.80 1.41
CA SER A 93 20.20 23.88 2.77
C SER A 93 18.95 24.77 2.88
N VAL A 94 18.74 25.67 1.92
CA VAL A 94 17.52 26.50 1.81
C VAL A 94 16.27 25.62 1.56
N VAL A 95 16.43 24.53 0.83
CA VAL A 95 15.39 23.52 0.60
C VAL A 95 15.43 22.43 1.67
N ASP A 96 16.59 21.79 1.85
CA ASP A 96 16.75 20.59 2.66
C ASP A 96 16.46 20.84 4.15
N GLY A 97 16.85 22.00 4.66
CA GLY A 97 16.61 22.35 6.06
C GLY A 97 15.13 22.30 6.43
N PRO A 98 14.26 23.08 5.79
CA PRO A 98 12.81 23.00 6.04
C PRO A 98 12.20 21.68 5.60
N ALA A 99 12.67 21.08 4.49
CA ALA A 99 12.14 19.82 3.97
C ALA A 99 12.25 18.68 5.00
N GLN A 100 13.43 18.51 5.62
CA GLN A 100 13.67 17.41 6.56
C GLN A 100 12.74 17.43 7.77
N ARG A 101 12.31 18.59 8.22
CA ARG A 101 11.31 18.74 9.28
C ARG A 101 10.00 18.01 8.95
N TRP A 102 9.57 18.13 7.70
CA TRP A 102 8.29 17.60 7.21
C TRP A 102 8.42 16.15 6.71
N ILE A 103 9.50 15.83 6.03
CA ILE A 103 9.82 14.46 5.58
C ILE A 103 9.90 13.50 6.77
N ALA A 104 10.53 13.92 7.88
CA ALA A 104 10.60 13.15 9.12
C ALA A 104 9.20 12.86 9.74
N LYS A 105 8.16 13.56 9.28
CA LYS A 105 6.75 13.37 9.67
C LYS A 105 5.93 12.68 8.57
N GLY A 106 6.59 12.07 7.59
CA GLY A 106 5.94 11.34 6.50
C GLY A 106 5.25 12.22 5.46
N LYS A 107 5.57 13.52 5.41
CA LYS A 107 5.05 14.45 4.39
C LYS A 107 6.03 14.54 3.23
N GLN A 108 5.52 14.84 2.05
CA GLN A 108 6.33 15.12 0.86
C GLN A 108 6.58 16.62 0.71
N ILE A 109 7.52 16.98 -0.14
CA ILE A 109 7.76 18.36 -0.56
C ILE A 109 7.37 18.55 -2.02
N ALA A 110 6.97 19.76 -2.38
CA ALA A 110 6.83 20.20 -3.76
C ALA A 110 7.68 21.45 -3.97
N LEU A 111 8.24 21.60 -5.17
CA LEU A 111 9.23 22.63 -5.45
C LEU A 111 8.79 23.52 -6.62
N ARG A 112 8.93 24.85 -6.45
CA ARG A 112 8.90 25.84 -7.54
C ARG A 112 10.11 26.74 -7.42
N ILE A 113 10.91 26.83 -8.47
CA ILE A 113 12.04 27.74 -8.52
C ILE A 113 11.69 28.90 -9.45
N SER A 114 11.57 30.09 -8.87
CA SER A 114 11.20 31.30 -9.63
C SER A 114 12.43 32.04 -10.14
N CYS A 115 12.31 32.60 -11.34
CA CYS A 115 13.32 33.44 -11.99
C CYS A 115 12.98 34.93 -11.98
N SER A 116 11.74 35.29 -11.60
CA SER A 116 11.31 36.68 -11.43
C SER A 116 10.39 36.81 -10.24
N GLU A 117 10.58 37.88 -9.44
CA GLU A 117 9.79 38.17 -8.25
C GLU A 117 9.48 39.67 -8.15
N SER A 118 8.30 40.01 -7.62
CA SER A 118 7.87 41.40 -7.46
C SER A 118 8.28 42.06 -6.15
N TRP A 119 9.08 41.38 -5.32
CA TRP A 119 9.49 41.84 -3.99
C TRP A 119 11.03 41.85 -3.79
N MET A 120 11.78 41.24 -4.71
CA MET A 120 13.24 41.25 -4.68
C MET A 120 13.82 41.59 -6.08
N ARG A 121 14.97 42.27 -6.12
CA ARG A 121 15.55 42.70 -7.36
C ARG A 121 15.98 41.55 -8.26
N TYR A 122 16.66 40.57 -7.71
CA TYR A 122 17.23 39.44 -8.45
C TYR A 122 16.69 38.11 -7.91
N ALA A 123 15.61 37.59 -8.50
CA ALA A 123 15.19 36.20 -8.31
C ALA A 123 16.07 35.25 -9.14
N THR A 124 16.35 35.61 -10.41
CA THR A 124 17.51 35.09 -11.15
C THR A 124 18.77 35.68 -10.54
N PRO A 125 19.84 34.93 -10.28
CA PRO A 125 21.04 35.44 -9.67
C PRO A 125 21.67 36.60 -10.47
N GLU A 126 22.12 37.65 -9.78
CA GLU A 126 22.77 38.81 -10.40
C GLU A 126 24.00 38.44 -11.27
N TRP A 127 24.69 37.35 -10.92
CA TRP A 127 25.82 36.87 -11.70
C TRP A 127 25.42 36.41 -13.12
N VAL A 128 24.13 36.01 -13.33
CA VAL A 128 23.62 35.66 -14.66
C VAL A 128 23.54 36.89 -15.57
N GLU A 129 23.05 38.04 -15.05
CA GLU A 129 23.10 39.31 -15.76
C GLU A 129 24.55 39.71 -16.06
N LYS A 130 25.45 39.60 -15.06
CA LYS A 130 26.88 39.90 -15.21
C LYS A 130 27.58 38.97 -16.20
N ALA A 131 27.10 37.76 -16.40
CA ALA A 131 27.59 36.85 -17.44
C ALA A 131 27.14 37.25 -18.85
N GLY A 132 26.28 38.25 -18.98
CA GLY A 132 25.85 38.83 -20.25
C GLY A 132 24.40 38.47 -20.64
N ALA A 133 23.62 37.84 -19.76
CA ALA A 133 22.21 37.62 -20.02
C ALA A 133 21.46 38.95 -20.11
N LYS A 134 20.60 39.06 -21.09
CA LYS A 134 19.67 40.19 -21.24
C LYS A 134 18.50 40.06 -20.27
N GLY A 135 17.98 41.20 -19.88
CA GLY A 135 16.78 41.28 -19.05
C GLY A 135 16.28 42.73 -18.99
N TYR A 136 15.24 42.91 -18.22
CA TYR A 136 14.50 44.16 -18.17
C TYR A 136 14.25 44.57 -16.71
N ASN A 137 14.40 45.87 -16.43
CA ASN A 137 13.94 46.40 -15.16
C ASN A 137 12.45 46.68 -15.21
N PHE A 138 11.78 46.52 -14.09
CA PHE A 138 10.36 46.76 -13.99
C PHE A 138 9.91 47.29 -12.62
N THR A 139 8.76 47.92 -12.58
CA THR A 139 7.90 48.08 -11.41
C THR A 139 6.67 47.19 -11.59
N PRO A 140 5.99 46.73 -10.52
CA PRO A 140 4.87 45.82 -10.68
C PRO A 140 3.84 46.29 -11.71
N GLY A 141 3.64 45.47 -12.76
CA GLY A 141 2.69 45.72 -13.83
C GLY A 141 3.16 46.65 -14.96
N GLN A 142 4.45 47.00 -15.04
CA GLN A 142 4.97 47.74 -16.17
C GLN A 142 6.48 47.63 -16.34
N LEU A 143 6.93 47.67 -17.59
CA LEU A 143 8.32 47.87 -17.95
C LEU A 143 8.80 49.27 -17.45
N ASP A 144 9.91 49.32 -16.74
CA ASP A 144 10.48 50.56 -16.18
C ASP A 144 11.99 50.47 -16.12
N GLU A 145 12.70 51.25 -16.94
CA GLU A 145 14.16 51.24 -16.98
C GLU A 145 14.82 51.56 -15.62
N ASN A 146 14.14 52.27 -14.75
CA ASN A 146 14.58 52.61 -13.39
C ASN A 146 13.90 51.74 -12.32
N GLY A 147 13.17 50.74 -12.73
CA GLY A 147 12.42 49.87 -11.84
C GLY A 147 13.33 49.12 -10.85
N PRO A 148 12.84 48.86 -9.64
CA PRO A 148 13.61 48.21 -8.59
C PRO A 148 13.87 46.73 -8.82
N PHE A 149 13.12 46.08 -9.71
CA PHE A 149 13.16 44.65 -9.98
C PHE A 149 13.75 44.34 -11.34
N TRP A 150 14.34 43.16 -11.51
CA TRP A 150 14.94 42.70 -12.76
C TRP A 150 14.36 41.35 -13.17
N GLU A 151 13.94 41.23 -14.40
CA GLU A 151 13.40 40.03 -15.01
C GLU A 151 14.24 39.64 -16.23
N PRO A 152 14.65 38.34 -16.38
CA PRO A 152 15.43 37.94 -17.55
C PRO A 152 14.59 38.01 -18.83
N ASP A 153 15.25 38.23 -19.95
CA ASP A 153 14.67 37.88 -21.25
C ASP A 153 14.64 36.33 -21.34
N TYR A 154 13.44 35.76 -21.28
CA TYR A 154 13.24 34.30 -21.21
C TYR A 154 13.72 33.55 -22.46
N ASN A 155 14.06 34.27 -23.55
CA ASN A 155 14.68 33.72 -24.75
C ASN A 155 16.17 33.96 -24.85
N ASP A 156 16.76 34.71 -23.91
CA ASP A 156 18.18 35.00 -23.96
C ASP A 156 19.05 33.74 -23.86
N PRO A 157 19.99 33.51 -24.81
CA PRO A 157 20.73 32.26 -24.85
C PRO A 157 21.67 32.09 -23.65
N VAL A 158 22.17 33.17 -23.04
CA VAL A 158 23.04 33.10 -21.84
C VAL A 158 22.18 32.71 -20.63
N PHE A 159 21.02 33.34 -20.48
CA PHE A 159 20.07 32.95 -19.43
C PHE A 159 19.69 31.47 -19.53
N LEU A 160 19.30 31.02 -20.71
CA LEU A 160 18.88 29.61 -20.95
C LEU A 160 20.04 28.63 -20.70
N GLU A 161 21.28 28.97 -21.07
CA GLU A 161 22.45 28.13 -20.78
C GLU A 161 22.69 28.00 -19.28
N LYS A 162 22.61 29.10 -18.52
CA LYS A 162 22.79 29.06 -17.06
C LYS A 162 21.65 28.34 -16.36
N LEU A 163 20.43 28.55 -16.81
CA LEU A 163 19.26 27.80 -16.32
C LEU A 163 19.40 26.30 -16.57
N ASP A 164 19.86 25.89 -17.75
CA ASP A 164 20.12 24.48 -18.08
C ASP A 164 21.08 23.82 -17.09
N HIS A 165 22.17 24.51 -16.75
CA HIS A 165 23.15 24.03 -15.77
C HIS A 165 22.57 23.95 -14.35
N PHE A 166 21.77 24.94 -13.94
CA PHE A 166 21.10 24.93 -12.66
C PHE A 166 20.11 23.76 -12.56
N LEU A 167 19.25 23.58 -13.57
CA LEU A 167 18.28 22.49 -13.59
C LEU A 167 18.96 21.11 -13.58
N ALA A 168 20.10 20.96 -14.25
CA ALA A 168 20.90 19.72 -14.19
C ALA A 168 21.38 19.42 -12.76
N ALA A 169 21.89 20.44 -12.05
CA ALA A 169 22.32 20.29 -10.66
C ALA A 169 21.14 19.98 -9.71
N MET A 170 20.01 20.65 -9.92
CA MET A 170 18.78 20.41 -9.15
C MET A 170 18.24 18.99 -9.37
N ALA A 171 18.20 18.53 -10.61
CA ALA A 171 17.75 17.20 -10.96
C ALA A 171 18.67 16.10 -10.41
N ALA A 172 19.99 16.30 -10.44
CA ALA A 172 20.94 15.36 -9.83
C ALA A 172 20.66 15.12 -8.33
N ARG A 173 19.92 16.01 -7.67
CA ARG A 173 19.55 15.92 -6.25
C ARG A 173 18.14 15.45 -6.01
N TYR A 174 17.18 15.88 -6.81
CA TYR A 174 15.74 15.73 -6.52
C TYR A 174 14.99 14.88 -7.54
N ASP A 175 15.53 14.57 -8.73
CA ASP A 175 14.80 13.77 -9.71
C ASP A 175 14.60 12.33 -9.23
N GLY A 176 13.34 11.87 -9.23
CA GLY A 176 12.96 10.54 -8.77
C GLY A 176 13.06 10.33 -7.27
N ASN A 177 13.27 11.39 -6.47
CA ASN A 177 13.24 11.29 -5.02
C ASN A 177 11.80 11.05 -4.55
N PRO A 178 11.47 9.94 -3.85
CA PRO A 178 10.11 9.64 -3.39
C PRO A 178 9.57 10.64 -2.35
N GLU A 179 10.45 11.47 -1.78
CA GLU A 179 10.07 12.56 -0.87
C GLU A 179 9.58 13.81 -1.61
N VAL A 180 9.74 13.87 -2.94
CA VAL A 180 9.27 14.97 -3.80
C VAL A 180 7.98 14.57 -4.49
N ALA A 181 6.88 15.28 -4.20
CA ALA A 181 5.57 15.01 -4.78
C ALA A 181 5.50 15.47 -6.24
N PHE A 182 5.92 16.72 -6.51
CA PHE A 182 5.97 17.31 -7.84
C PHE A 182 6.93 18.51 -7.89
N ILE A 183 7.29 18.92 -9.10
CA ILE A 183 8.14 20.09 -9.38
C ILE A 183 7.44 20.93 -10.43
N ASP A 184 7.20 22.20 -10.11
CA ASP A 184 6.59 23.15 -11.04
C ASP A 184 7.62 23.62 -12.08
N VAL A 185 7.18 23.79 -13.32
CA VAL A 185 7.93 24.49 -14.37
C VAL A 185 7.89 25.99 -14.08
N GLY A 186 8.65 26.41 -13.07
CA GLY A 186 8.60 27.75 -12.49
C GLY A 186 9.61 28.76 -13.08
N SER A 187 10.30 28.41 -14.15
CA SER A 187 11.38 29.26 -14.70
C SER A 187 10.90 30.35 -15.66
N PHE A 188 9.60 30.40 -15.98
CA PHE A 188 9.01 31.44 -16.84
C PHE A 188 7.94 32.24 -16.08
N GLY A 189 7.98 33.54 -16.24
CA GLY A 189 7.01 34.47 -15.68
C GLY A 189 7.33 34.91 -14.24
N VAL A 190 6.63 35.96 -13.80
CA VAL A 190 6.74 36.43 -12.43
C VAL A 190 6.20 35.39 -11.47
N TRP A 191 6.85 35.22 -10.34
CA TRP A 191 6.56 34.18 -9.31
C TRP A 191 6.69 32.74 -9.84
N GLY A 192 7.14 32.56 -11.10
CA GLY A 192 7.15 31.26 -11.76
C GLY A 192 5.77 30.74 -12.15
N GLU A 193 4.82 31.64 -12.41
CA GLU A 193 3.41 31.33 -12.67
C GLU A 193 3.01 31.42 -14.16
N GLY A 194 3.96 31.63 -15.07
CA GLY A 194 3.66 31.57 -16.50
C GLY A 194 3.15 32.87 -17.11
N HIS A 195 2.92 33.89 -16.33
CA HIS A 195 2.43 35.20 -16.79
C HIS A 195 3.41 36.34 -16.49
N LEU A 196 3.20 37.49 -17.15
CA LEU A 196 4.03 38.70 -16.97
C LEU A 196 3.20 39.94 -16.66
N TRP A 197 1.90 39.80 -16.41
CA TRP A 197 1.02 40.93 -16.15
C TRP A 197 1.40 41.71 -14.88
N ALA A 198 1.98 41.03 -13.88
CA ALA A 198 2.45 41.64 -12.64
C ALA A 198 3.94 42.09 -12.70
N SER A 199 4.61 41.88 -13.82
CA SER A 199 6.03 42.29 -14.04
C SER A 199 6.17 43.23 -15.23
N THR A 200 6.92 42.85 -16.26
CA THR A 200 7.26 43.67 -17.42
C THR A 200 6.13 43.86 -18.42
N GLN A 201 5.14 42.98 -18.42
CA GLN A 201 4.06 42.86 -19.44
C GLN A 201 4.60 42.64 -20.88
N MET A 202 5.81 42.07 -20.99
CA MET A 202 6.36 41.67 -22.27
C MET A 202 5.57 40.49 -22.86
N GLU A 203 5.44 40.49 -24.18
CA GLU A 203 4.82 39.36 -24.89
C GLU A 203 5.88 38.37 -25.38
N TYR A 204 5.64 37.09 -25.18
CA TYR A 204 6.46 36.01 -25.69
C TYR A 204 5.60 35.03 -26.50
N PRO A 205 6.14 34.41 -27.55
CA PRO A 205 5.43 33.33 -28.24
C PRO A 205 5.36 32.10 -27.36
N GLY A 206 4.33 31.24 -27.54
CA GLY A 206 4.17 29.98 -26.80
C GLY A 206 5.38 29.05 -26.88
N GLU A 207 6.14 29.09 -27.98
CA GLU A 207 7.43 28.37 -28.13
C GLU A 207 8.45 28.69 -27.04
N THR A 208 8.38 29.87 -26.43
CA THR A 208 9.26 30.24 -25.31
C THR A 208 8.97 29.37 -24.10
N ILE A 209 7.70 29.23 -23.73
CA ILE A 209 7.28 28.38 -22.61
C ILE A 209 7.61 26.92 -22.92
N ILE A 210 7.32 26.44 -24.13
CA ILE A 210 7.67 25.07 -24.55
C ILE A 210 9.17 24.80 -24.36
N ARG A 211 10.03 25.77 -24.66
CA ARG A 211 11.47 25.64 -24.43
C ARG A 211 11.81 25.50 -22.92
N HIS A 212 11.13 26.22 -22.05
CA HIS A 212 11.29 26.09 -20.59
C HIS A 212 10.79 24.72 -20.10
N ILE A 213 9.67 24.22 -20.64
CA ILE A 213 9.18 22.87 -20.37
C ILE A 213 10.23 21.83 -20.80
N ASP A 214 10.77 21.94 -22.00
CA ASP A 214 11.81 21.04 -22.53
C ASP A 214 13.07 21.00 -21.66
N LEU A 215 13.49 22.14 -21.12
CA LEU A 215 14.62 22.20 -20.18
C LEU A 215 14.35 21.42 -18.90
N HIS A 216 13.13 21.50 -18.36
CA HIS A 216 12.75 20.69 -17.20
C HIS A 216 12.65 19.21 -17.56
N LEU A 217 11.98 18.84 -18.64
CA LEU A 217 11.87 17.46 -19.14
C LEU A 217 13.22 16.81 -19.47
N LYS A 218 14.20 17.61 -19.91
CA LYS A 218 15.55 17.14 -20.18
C LYS A 218 16.21 16.54 -18.94
N HIS A 219 15.98 17.15 -17.79
CA HIS A 219 16.68 16.84 -16.55
C HIS A 219 15.82 16.02 -15.55
N PHE A 220 14.53 16.32 -15.42
CA PHE A 220 13.60 15.63 -14.52
C PHE A 220 12.84 14.57 -15.30
N ARG A 221 13.29 13.32 -15.22
CA ARG A 221 12.74 12.20 -16.00
C ARG A 221 11.90 11.25 -15.17
N ASN A 222 12.06 11.31 -13.86
CA ASN A 222 11.42 10.41 -12.91
C ASN A 222 10.50 11.14 -11.92
N SER A 223 10.50 12.47 -11.94
CA SER A 223 9.65 13.31 -11.10
C SER A 223 8.44 13.82 -11.88
N LEU A 224 7.30 13.95 -11.21
CA LEU A 224 6.12 14.60 -11.78
C LEU A 224 6.41 16.10 -11.94
N LEU A 225 6.31 16.59 -13.17
CA LEU A 225 6.36 18.03 -13.47
C LEU A 225 4.94 18.59 -13.51
N ALA A 226 4.78 19.86 -13.12
CA ALA A 226 3.50 20.58 -13.21
C ALA A 226 3.62 21.83 -14.07
N ALA A 227 2.67 22.01 -14.98
CA ALA A 227 2.49 23.18 -15.82
C ALA A 227 1.45 24.10 -15.20
N ASN A 228 1.72 25.41 -15.22
CA ASN A 228 0.78 26.40 -14.73
C ASN A 228 -0.29 26.70 -15.81
N ASP A 229 -1.53 26.92 -15.39
CA ASP A 229 -2.66 27.29 -16.27
C ASP A 229 -2.44 28.59 -17.02
N ASP A 230 -1.72 29.53 -16.43
CA ASP A 230 -1.36 30.84 -17.03
C ASP A 230 -0.42 30.72 -18.24
N PHE A 231 0.13 29.54 -18.53
CA PHE A 231 0.79 29.28 -19.80
C PHE A 231 -0.13 29.54 -20.99
N ALA A 232 -1.45 29.45 -20.78
CA ALA A 232 -2.46 29.78 -21.76
C ALA A 232 -2.46 31.26 -22.19
N PHE A 233 -1.91 32.19 -21.40
CA PHE A 233 -1.76 33.59 -21.81
C PHE A 233 -0.82 33.77 -23.01
N GLN A 234 0.04 32.78 -23.27
CA GLN A 234 0.93 32.78 -24.43
C GLN A 234 0.39 31.91 -25.59
N GLY A 235 -0.91 31.59 -25.57
CA GLY A 235 -1.61 30.74 -26.53
C GLY A 235 -1.87 29.32 -25.99
N ASP A 236 -2.71 28.57 -26.71
CA ASP A 236 -3.12 27.22 -26.28
C ASP A 236 -2.00 26.16 -26.43
N GLU A 237 -1.00 26.43 -27.27
CA GLU A 237 0.07 25.47 -27.61
C GLU A 237 0.86 24.97 -26.41
N PRO A 238 1.30 25.82 -25.45
CA PRO A 238 2.06 25.37 -24.29
C PRO A 238 1.25 24.42 -23.38
N ILE A 239 -0.05 24.67 -23.21
CA ILE A 239 -0.93 23.82 -22.41
C ILE A 239 -1.12 22.44 -23.08
N GLU A 240 -1.41 22.45 -24.39
CA GLU A 240 -1.55 21.20 -25.14
C GLU A 240 -0.24 20.40 -25.16
N TYR A 241 0.90 21.08 -25.30
CA TYR A 241 2.22 20.45 -25.19
C TYR A 241 2.44 19.81 -23.80
N SER A 242 2.14 20.57 -22.73
CA SER A 242 2.24 20.08 -21.35
C SER A 242 1.41 18.81 -21.15
N ARG A 243 0.17 18.81 -21.65
CA ARG A 243 -0.72 17.66 -21.60
C ARG A 243 -0.16 16.45 -22.34
N GLN A 244 0.36 16.64 -23.56
CA GLN A 244 0.97 15.58 -24.36
C GLN A 244 2.22 14.98 -23.72
N MET A 245 2.98 15.80 -23.01
CA MET A 245 4.18 15.37 -22.31
C MET A 245 3.92 14.78 -20.91
N GLY A 246 2.65 14.73 -20.47
CA GLY A 246 2.26 14.12 -19.20
C GLY A 246 2.58 14.96 -17.96
N LEU A 247 2.63 16.30 -18.11
CA LEU A 247 2.74 17.19 -16.97
C LEU A 247 1.40 17.27 -16.24
N ALA A 248 1.43 17.40 -14.92
CA ALA A 248 0.26 17.78 -14.11
C ALA A 248 -0.20 19.19 -14.45
N LEU A 249 -1.48 19.48 -14.28
CA LEU A 249 -1.99 20.85 -14.35
C LEU A 249 -1.97 21.49 -12.97
N ARG A 250 -1.44 22.70 -12.87
CA ARG A 250 -1.57 23.56 -11.71
C ARG A 250 -2.38 24.79 -12.07
N ASP A 251 -3.48 25.04 -11.37
CA ASP A 251 -4.28 26.25 -11.49
C ASP A 251 -4.11 27.08 -10.21
N ASP A 252 -3.61 28.31 -10.34
CA ASP A 252 -3.42 29.25 -9.23
C ASP A 252 -4.41 30.43 -9.25
N SER A 253 -5.42 30.36 -10.11
CA SER A 253 -6.42 31.41 -10.31
C SER A 253 -7.65 31.27 -9.39
N ILE A 254 -7.78 30.21 -8.60
CA ILE A 254 -8.99 29.91 -7.82
C ILE A 254 -9.27 31.03 -6.80
N LEU A 255 -10.47 31.61 -6.89
CA LEU A 255 -10.96 32.70 -6.03
C LEU A 255 -10.20 34.04 -6.11
N VAL A 256 -9.29 34.19 -7.08
CA VAL A 256 -8.62 35.48 -7.35
C VAL A 256 -9.65 36.52 -7.84
N GLN A 257 -10.61 36.10 -8.64
CA GLN A 257 -11.71 36.92 -9.11
C GLN A 257 -13.03 36.54 -8.40
N PRO A 258 -13.97 37.50 -8.22
CA PRO A 258 -15.26 37.22 -7.59
C PRO A 258 -16.28 36.58 -8.56
N GLY A 259 -17.23 35.84 -7.99
CA GLY A 259 -18.43 35.38 -8.69
C GLY A 259 -18.14 34.35 -9.78
N GLU A 260 -18.70 34.54 -10.98
CA GLU A 260 -18.60 33.62 -12.12
C GLU A 260 -17.16 33.47 -12.67
N SER A 261 -16.27 34.38 -12.30
CA SER A 261 -14.84 34.33 -12.65
C SER A 261 -13.99 33.73 -11.53
N ALA A 262 -14.60 33.05 -10.55
CA ALA A 262 -13.88 32.47 -9.42
C ALA A 262 -12.91 31.35 -9.82
N TYR A 263 -13.15 30.69 -10.94
CA TYR A 263 -12.20 29.78 -11.58
C TYR A 263 -12.25 29.95 -13.09
N LEU A 264 -11.05 30.08 -13.67
CA LEU A 264 -10.91 30.48 -15.07
C LEU A 264 -10.72 29.31 -16.04
N HIS A 265 -10.25 28.16 -15.55
CA HIS A 265 -9.75 27.09 -16.40
C HIS A 265 -10.28 25.69 -16.04
N ALA A 266 -11.49 25.56 -15.46
CA ALA A 266 -12.09 24.27 -15.11
C ALA A 266 -12.25 23.33 -16.32
N GLU A 267 -12.55 23.89 -17.51
CA GLU A 267 -12.61 23.14 -18.76
C GLU A 267 -11.22 22.64 -19.22
N MET A 268 -10.14 23.37 -18.92
CA MET A 268 -8.78 22.94 -19.21
C MET A 268 -8.43 21.69 -18.40
N ALA A 269 -8.83 21.63 -17.13
CA ALA A 269 -8.59 20.50 -16.24
C ALA A 269 -9.15 19.18 -16.79
N GLN A 270 -10.24 19.24 -17.60
CA GLN A 270 -10.85 18.05 -18.20
C GLN A 270 -9.90 17.30 -19.15
N GLY A 271 -8.93 17.99 -19.71
CA GLY A 271 -7.89 17.38 -20.54
C GLY A 271 -6.76 16.69 -19.75
N PHE A 272 -6.63 16.96 -18.45
CA PHE A 272 -5.52 16.50 -17.61
C PHE A 272 -5.92 15.41 -16.61
N TRP A 273 -6.97 15.66 -15.81
CA TRP A 273 -7.34 14.79 -14.68
C TRP A 273 -7.56 13.31 -15.03
N PRO A 274 -7.94 12.90 -16.24
CA PRO A 274 -8.05 11.46 -16.52
C PRO A 274 -6.71 10.71 -16.47
N THR A 275 -5.58 11.42 -16.62
CA THR A 275 -4.25 10.81 -16.77
C THR A 275 -3.18 11.32 -15.80
N VAL A 276 -3.32 12.54 -15.30
CA VAL A 276 -2.35 13.19 -14.43
C VAL A 276 -3.05 14.01 -13.33
N PRO A 277 -2.40 14.24 -12.18
CA PRO A 277 -2.95 15.05 -11.11
C PRO A 277 -3.27 16.48 -11.53
N VAL A 278 -4.34 17.05 -10.93
CA VAL A 278 -4.63 18.49 -10.96
C VAL A 278 -4.36 19.07 -9.58
N ILE A 279 -3.65 20.19 -9.54
CA ILE A 279 -3.18 20.88 -8.34
C ILE A 279 -3.87 22.23 -8.28
N LEU A 280 -4.67 22.48 -7.23
CA LEU A 280 -5.34 23.75 -7.05
C LEU A 280 -4.58 24.63 -6.06
N GLU A 281 -4.29 25.86 -6.47
CA GLU A 281 -3.87 26.94 -5.61
C GLU A 281 -4.98 28.00 -5.57
N CYS A 282 -5.46 28.31 -4.38
CA CYS A 282 -6.38 29.43 -4.22
C CYS A 282 -5.62 30.72 -3.94
N GLU A 283 -6.28 31.84 -4.15
CA GLU A 283 -5.79 33.12 -3.65
C GLU A 283 -5.43 33.01 -2.15
N HIS A 284 -4.53 33.87 -1.68
CA HIS A 284 -4.24 34.01 -0.25
C HIS A 284 -5.55 34.14 0.55
N TYR A 285 -5.80 33.21 1.46
CA TYR A 285 -7.09 33.11 2.18
C TYR A 285 -7.51 34.40 2.86
N GLY A 286 -6.61 35.06 3.61
CA GLY A 286 -6.94 36.29 4.33
C GLY A 286 -7.44 37.41 3.41
N PRO A 287 -6.71 37.81 2.37
CA PRO A 287 -7.19 38.76 1.36
C PRO A 287 -8.48 38.36 0.67
N SER A 288 -8.64 37.08 0.30
CA SER A 288 -9.86 36.58 -0.31
C SER A 288 -11.08 36.69 0.62
N ARG A 289 -10.89 36.28 1.89
CA ARG A 289 -11.89 36.44 2.96
C ARG A 289 -12.29 37.90 3.16
N ASP A 290 -11.30 38.78 3.32
CA ASP A 290 -11.52 40.19 3.66
C ASP A 290 -12.20 40.97 2.52
N ARG A 291 -12.00 40.56 1.26
CA ARG A 291 -12.72 41.08 0.08
C ARG A 291 -14.09 40.43 -0.15
N GLY A 292 -14.41 39.36 0.57
CA GLY A 292 -15.66 38.63 0.44
C GLY A 292 -15.69 37.60 -0.70
N ASN A 293 -14.57 37.33 -1.36
CA ASN A 293 -14.49 36.30 -2.42
C ASN A 293 -14.61 34.90 -1.85
N TRP A 294 -14.02 34.65 -0.67
CA TRP A 294 -14.04 33.34 -0.02
C TRP A 294 -15.45 32.90 0.41
N GLN A 295 -16.28 33.85 0.87
CA GLN A 295 -17.63 33.61 1.42
C GLN A 295 -17.57 32.51 2.53
N ASP A 296 -18.21 31.35 2.32
CA ASP A 296 -18.17 30.17 3.19
C ASP A 296 -17.23 29.07 2.69
N GLY A 297 -16.45 29.34 1.64
CA GLY A 297 -15.53 28.41 1.01
C GLY A 297 -16.20 27.35 0.13
N SER A 298 -17.53 27.41 -0.07
CA SER A 298 -18.25 26.43 -0.91
C SER A 298 -17.77 26.43 -2.35
N LEU A 299 -17.33 27.59 -2.88
CA LEU A 299 -16.75 27.71 -4.22
C LEU A 299 -15.41 26.95 -4.32
N TYR A 300 -14.62 26.89 -3.25
CA TYR A 300 -13.38 26.11 -3.25
C TYR A 300 -13.65 24.60 -3.27
N LEU A 301 -14.65 24.13 -2.52
CA LEU A 301 -15.10 22.74 -2.63
C LEU A 301 -15.64 22.43 -4.03
N GLN A 302 -16.40 23.33 -4.61
CA GLN A 302 -16.90 23.18 -5.98
C GLN A 302 -15.76 23.11 -6.99
N ALA A 303 -14.72 23.92 -6.85
CA ALA A 303 -13.53 23.83 -7.68
C ALA A 303 -12.83 22.46 -7.53
N VAL A 304 -12.69 21.94 -6.30
CA VAL A 304 -12.14 20.59 -6.07
C VAL A 304 -12.92 19.53 -6.84
N GLU A 305 -14.26 19.62 -6.86
CA GLU A 305 -15.11 18.68 -7.62
C GLU A 305 -14.97 18.86 -9.13
N GLU A 306 -15.08 20.07 -9.63
CA GLU A 306 -15.10 20.36 -11.08
C GLU A 306 -13.76 20.14 -11.77
N TYR A 307 -12.65 20.41 -11.06
CA TYR A 307 -11.29 20.17 -11.56
C TYR A 307 -10.81 18.74 -11.36
N HIS A 308 -11.54 17.91 -10.64
CA HIS A 308 -11.06 16.59 -10.22
C HIS A 308 -9.71 16.68 -9.49
N ALA A 309 -9.64 17.60 -8.52
CA ALA A 309 -8.38 17.98 -7.90
C ALA A 309 -7.75 16.85 -7.08
N SER A 310 -6.47 16.61 -7.27
CA SER A 310 -5.66 15.74 -6.43
C SER A 310 -5.07 16.48 -5.24
N TYR A 311 -4.71 17.75 -5.42
CA TYR A 311 -4.13 18.59 -4.38
C TYR A 311 -4.90 19.91 -4.24
N ALA A 312 -5.01 20.39 -3.01
CA ALA A 312 -5.59 21.69 -2.67
C ALA A 312 -4.64 22.48 -1.76
N ALA A 313 -4.49 23.78 -2.00
CA ALA A 313 -3.53 24.60 -1.27
C ALA A 313 -4.06 25.10 0.09
N ILE A 314 -3.17 25.14 1.07
CA ILE A 314 -3.26 25.98 2.26
C ILE A 314 -2.40 27.21 1.99
N HIS A 315 -3.00 28.24 1.40
CA HIS A 315 -2.30 29.46 1.04
C HIS A 315 -2.57 30.55 2.09
N TRP A 316 -2.24 30.24 3.34
CA TRP A 316 -2.37 31.10 4.52
C TRP A 316 -1.63 30.51 5.72
N TRP A 317 -1.74 31.18 6.88
CA TRP A 317 -1.34 30.66 8.18
C TRP A 317 -2.16 29.40 8.48
N PRO A 318 -1.55 28.23 8.62
CA PRO A 318 -2.30 26.97 8.61
C PRO A 318 -3.25 26.82 9.81
N ASP A 319 -2.84 27.29 10.99
CA ASP A 319 -3.68 27.21 12.20
C ASP A 319 -4.92 28.10 12.10
N GLU A 320 -4.76 29.32 11.55
CA GLU A 320 -5.88 30.25 11.31
C GLU A 320 -6.82 29.68 10.25
N PHE A 321 -6.28 29.16 9.14
CA PHE A 321 -7.08 28.56 8.09
C PHE A 321 -7.87 27.35 8.59
N LEU A 322 -7.24 26.48 9.38
CA LEU A 322 -7.89 25.32 9.97
C LEU A 322 -9.00 25.73 10.96
N ALA A 323 -8.71 26.68 11.85
CA ALA A 323 -9.66 27.12 12.87
C ALA A 323 -10.92 27.73 12.25
N GLU A 324 -10.77 28.50 11.17
CA GLU A 324 -11.87 29.20 10.52
C GLU A 324 -12.64 28.32 9.52
N ASN A 325 -12.02 27.25 8.99
CA ASN A 325 -12.59 26.45 7.88
C ASN A 325 -12.71 24.96 8.19
N ARG A 326 -12.69 24.52 9.44
CA ARG A 326 -12.66 23.10 9.81
C ARG A 326 -13.73 22.26 9.12
N ALA A 327 -14.98 22.71 9.13
CA ALA A 327 -16.07 21.97 8.52
C ALA A 327 -15.95 21.86 6.98
N LEU A 328 -15.40 22.89 6.34
CA LEU A 328 -15.11 22.89 4.90
C LEU A 328 -13.97 21.90 4.59
N ILE A 329 -12.89 21.94 5.36
CA ILE A 329 -11.73 21.06 5.23
C ILE A 329 -12.16 19.60 5.37
N ASP A 330 -12.99 19.27 6.36
CA ASP A 330 -13.51 17.92 6.56
C ASP A 330 -14.35 17.44 5.34
N ARG A 331 -15.15 18.33 4.73
CA ARG A 331 -15.90 18.03 3.49
C ARG A 331 -14.98 17.84 2.29
N ILE A 332 -13.98 18.71 2.11
CA ILE A 332 -12.99 18.59 1.03
C ILE A 332 -12.22 17.27 1.17
N ASN A 333 -11.82 16.87 2.37
CA ASN A 333 -11.10 15.62 2.62
C ASN A 333 -11.86 14.35 2.23
N GLN A 334 -13.18 14.43 2.13
CA GLN A 334 -13.98 13.29 1.65
C GLN A 334 -13.96 13.15 0.13
N ARG A 335 -13.49 14.17 -0.59
CA ARG A 335 -13.53 14.23 -2.04
C ARG A 335 -12.16 14.37 -2.68
N LEU A 336 -11.28 15.17 -2.10
CA LEU A 336 -9.97 15.52 -2.67
C LEU A 336 -9.14 14.28 -2.98
N GLY A 337 -8.62 14.22 -4.20
CA GLY A 337 -7.84 13.10 -4.68
C GLY A 337 -8.67 11.83 -4.84
N TYR A 338 -8.10 10.70 -4.48
CA TYR A 338 -8.78 9.39 -4.52
C TYR A 338 -9.18 8.91 -3.13
N ARG A 339 -10.31 8.20 -3.06
CA ARG A 339 -10.84 7.61 -1.83
C ARG A 339 -11.28 6.18 -2.07
N ILE A 340 -10.30 5.27 -2.03
CA ILE A 340 -10.52 3.85 -2.29
C ILE A 340 -11.27 3.22 -1.12
N GLN A 341 -12.45 2.68 -1.39
CA GLN A 341 -13.34 2.07 -0.40
C GLN A 341 -13.56 0.59 -0.73
N LEU A 342 -13.40 -0.27 0.26
CA LEU A 342 -13.92 -1.64 0.20
C LEU A 342 -15.40 -1.60 0.58
N VAL A 343 -16.26 -1.85 -0.39
CA VAL A 343 -17.74 -1.80 -0.22
C VAL A 343 -18.26 -3.08 0.40
N GLU A 344 -17.74 -4.21 -0.09
CA GLU A 344 -18.12 -5.54 0.39
C GLU A 344 -16.95 -6.51 0.20
N ALA A 345 -16.81 -7.41 1.15
CA ALA A 345 -15.91 -8.55 1.02
C ALA A 345 -16.62 -9.82 1.45
N SER A 346 -16.38 -10.94 0.74
CA SER A 346 -16.92 -12.24 1.14
C SER A 346 -15.94 -13.37 0.87
N TRP A 347 -15.98 -14.39 1.75
CA TRP A 347 -15.15 -15.60 1.66
C TRP A 347 -15.83 -16.79 2.35
N PRO A 348 -15.44 -18.05 2.08
CA PRO A 348 -15.92 -19.21 2.81
C PRO A 348 -15.64 -19.10 4.31
N ALA A 349 -16.60 -19.43 5.17
CA ALA A 349 -16.40 -19.41 6.62
C ALA A 349 -15.33 -20.41 7.07
N GLN A 350 -15.15 -21.50 6.31
CA GLN A 350 -14.19 -22.57 6.59
C GLN A 350 -13.44 -22.98 5.32
N CYS A 351 -12.21 -23.45 5.48
CA CYS A 351 -11.39 -24.04 4.43
C CYS A 351 -10.44 -25.09 5.01
N ARG A 352 -9.72 -25.80 4.14
CA ARG A 352 -8.68 -26.78 4.52
C ARG A 352 -7.30 -26.31 4.06
N PRO A 353 -6.22 -26.82 4.66
CA PRO A 353 -4.88 -26.63 4.12
C PRO A 353 -4.82 -27.09 2.66
N GLY A 354 -4.21 -26.27 1.79
CA GLY A 354 -4.13 -26.55 0.35
C GLY A 354 -5.34 -26.16 -0.47
N ASP A 355 -6.46 -25.78 0.15
CA ASP A 355 -7.63 -25.30 -0.58
C ASP A 355 -7.34 -23.99 -1.33
N THR A 356 -8.04 -23.79 -2.44
CA THR A 356 -8.13 -22.50 -3.10
C THR A 356 -9.32 -21.73 -2.55
N ILE A 357 -9.05 -20.65 -1.81
CA ILE A 357 -10.07 -19.84 -1.16
C ILE A 357 -10.52 -18.73 -2.12
N PRO A 358 -11.80 -18.69 -2.53
CA PRO A 358 -12.35 -17.60 -3.33
C PRO A 358 -12.76 -16.43 -2.43
N PHE A 359 -11.96 -15.35 -2.43
CA PHE A 359 -12.34 -14.06 -1.85
C PHE A 359 -12.99 -13.21 -2.93
N GLU A 360 -14.15 -12.64 -2.66
CA GLU A 360 -14.81 -11.66 -3.52
C GLU A 360 -14.73 -10.30 -2.83
N LEU A 361 -14.18 -9.31 -3.52
CA LEU A 361 -13.97 -7.97 -3.00
C LEU A 361 -14.58 -6.96 -3.96
N THR A 362 -15.43 -6.09 -3.43
CA THR A 362 -16.07 -5.02 -4.20
C THR A 362 -15.49 -3.68 -3.78
N TRP A 363 -14.84 -2.98 -4.72
CA TRP A 363 -14.13 -1.74 -4.50
C TRP A 363 -14.75 -0.59 -5.29
N ARG A 364 -14.61 0.63 -4.80
CA ARG A 364 -14.94 1.85 -5.52
C ARG A 364 -13.97 2.98 -5.17
N ASN A 365 -13.93 4.01 -6.03
CA ASN A 365 -13.23 5.25 -5.75
C ASN A 365 -14.25 6.37 -5.52
N ALA A 366 -14.45 6.78 -4.26
CA ALA A 366 -15.35 7.86 -3.87
C ALA A 366 -14.68 9.24 -3.84
N GLY A 367 -13.44 9.36 -4.32
CA GLY A 367 -12.74 10.61 -4.55
C GLY A 367 -13.15 11.30 -5.85
N VAL A 368 -12.48 12.41 -6.17
CA VAL A 368 -12.70 13.13 -7.44
C VAL A 368 -11.65 12.78 -8.50
N ALA A 369 -10.54 12.19 -8.12
CA ALA A 369 -9.43 11.88 -9.02
C ALA A 369 -9.07 10.39 -9.01
N PRO A 370 -8.47 9.84 -10.08
CA PRO A 370 -7.89 8.51 -10.09
C PRO A 370 -6.74 8.35 -9.09
N CYS A 371 -6.46 7.10 -8.67
CA CYS A 371 -5.21 6.75 -8.01
C CYS A 371 -4.13 6.52 -9.08
N TYR A 372 -3.50 7.60 -9.58
CA TYR A 372 -2.62 7.55 -10.76
C TYR A 372 -1.44 6.59 -10.63
N GLU A 373 -0.92 6.40 -9.41
CA GLU A 373 0.18 5.48 -9.17
C GLU A 373 -0.25 4.01 -9.19
N GLY A 374 -1.56 3.78 -9.23
CA GLY A 374 -2.13 2.44 -9.21
C GLY A 374 -1.85 1.66 -7.94
N GLY A 375 -2.31 0.43 -7.90
CA GLY A 375 -2.07 -0.50 -6.81
C GLY A 375 -3.04 -1.66 -6.81
N TYR A 376 -2.65 -2.71 -6.10
CA TYR A 376 -3.36 -3.97 -6.08
C TYR A 376 -4.05 -4.19 -4.75
N PRO A 377 -5.35 -4.51 -4.73
CA PRO A 377 -6.00 -5.03 -3.54
C PRO A 377 -5.35 -6.35 -3.11
N ALA A 378 -5.29 -6.57 -1.80
CA ALA A 378 -4.76 -7.80 -1.25
C ALA A 378 -5.56 -8.25 -0.03
N VAL A 379 -5.65 -9.57 0.15
CA VAL A 379 -6.15 -10.20 1.36
C VAL A 379 -4.97 -10.80 2.11
N THR A 380 -4.87 -10.50 3.39
CA THR A 380 -3.86 -11.05 4.29
C THR A 380 -4.53 -11.94 5.33
N LEU A 381 -3.99 -13.12 5.57
CA LEU A 381 -4.32 -13.94 6.73
C LEU A 381 -3.26 -13.74 7.80
N LYS A 382 -3.68 -13.58 9.06
CA LYS A 382 -2.79 -13.54 10.23
C LYS A 382 -3.16 -14.59 11.24
N ALA A 383 -2.14 -15.10 11.92
CA ALA A 383 -2.25 -16.02 13.04
C ALA A 383 -2.01 -15.26 14.35
N GLU A 384 -2.84 -15.52 15.34
CA GLU A 384 -2.64 -15.02 16.70
C GLU A 384 -1.68 -15.93 17.46
N ASN A 385 -0.68 -15.35 18.11
CA ASN A 385 0.16 -16.05 19.05
C ASN A 385 -0.66 -16.34 20.34
N PRO A 386 -0.93 -17.60 20.69
CA PRO A 386 -1.80 -17.92 21.81
C PRO A 386 -1.21 -17.54 23.19
N GLN A 387 0.07 -17.18 23.25
CA GLN A 387 0.75 -16.79 24.48
C GLN A 387 0.79 -15.28 24.69
N THR A 388 0.92 -14.51 23.61
CA THR A 388 1.06 -13.05 23.67
C THR A 388 -0.19 -12.31 23.18
N GLY A 389 -1.06 -12.96 22.40
CA GLY A 389 -2.17 -12.32 21.70
C GLY A 389 -1.75 -11.49 20.50
N GLU A 390 -0.47 -11.47 20.15
CA GLU A 390 0.03 -10.73 18.99
C GLU A 390 -0.28 -11.49 17.69
N GLU A 391 -0.73 -10.76 16.67
CA GLU A 391 -0.99 -11.34 15.35
C GLU A 391 0.24 -11.24 14.44
N GLY A 392 0.64 -12.38 13.88
CA GLY A 392 1.70 -12.51 12.88
C GLY A 392 1.14 -12.74 11.47
N LEU A 393 1.78 -12.16 10.46
CA LEU A 393 1.42 -12.40 9.07
C LEU A 393 1.68 -13.85 8.69
N LEU A 394 0.66 -14.52 8.17
CA LEU A 394 0.74 -15.90 7.69
C LEU A 394 0.93 -15.96 6.17
N THR A 395 0.04 -15.33 5.41
CA THR A 395 0.08 -15.33 3.96
C THR A 395 -0.65 -14.11 3.39
N VAL A 396 -0.34 -13.76 2.14
CA VAL A 396 -0.96 -12.64 1.40
C VAL A 396 -1.39 -13.13 0.03
N PHE A 397 -2.60 -12.78 -0.38
CA PHE A 397 -3.16 -13.04 -1.70
C PHE A 397 -3.41 -11.71 -2.39
N VAL A 398 -2.81 -11.51 -3.56
CA VAL A 398 -2.88 -10.24 -4.31
C VAL A 398 -3.85 -10.38 -5.48
N ALA A 399 -4.66 -9.36 -5.70
CA ALA A 399 -5.57 -9.25 -6.84
C ALA A 399 -4.82 -8.75 -8.09
N GLU A 400 -3.96 -9.56 -8.69
CA GLU A 400 -3.12 -9.17 -9.84
C GLU A 400 -3.93 -8.73 -11.08
N GLY A 401 -5.20 -9.10 -11.15
CA GLY A 401 -6.12 -8.73 -12.24
C GLY A 401 -6.90 -7.45 -12.00
N MET A 402 -6.62 -6.68 -10.93
CA MET A 402 -7.33 -5.45 -10.59
C MET A 402 -6.34 -4.37 -10.16
N ASP A 403 -6.29 -3.27 -10.89
CA ASP A 403 -5.57 -2.06 -10.48
C ASP A 403 -6.57 -1.01 -9.98
N VAL A 404 -6.31 -0.40 -8.82
CA VAL A 404 -7.20 0.66 -8.29
C VAL A 404 -7.14 1.96 -9.10
N ALA A 405 -6.14 2.13 -9.98
CA ALA A 405 -6.11 3.22 -10.96
C ALA A 405 -7.28 3.17 -11.93
N ASP A 406 -7.79 1.96 -12.23
CA ASP A 406 -8.89 1.74 -13.17
C ASP A 406 -10.28 1.95 -12.55
N LEU A 407 -10.35 2.21 -11.23
CA LEU A 407 -11.64 2.43 -10.57
C LEU A 407 -12.26 3.76 -11.02
N PRO A 408 -13.50 3.74 -11.55
CA PRO A 408 -14.19 4.96 -11.90
C PRO A 408 -14.37 5.89 -10.70
N VAL A 409 -14.11 7.18 -10.91
CA VAL A 409 -14.34 8.19 -9.88
C VAL A 409 -15.83 8.57 -9.82
N GLY A 410 -16.30 8.91 -8.63
CA GLY A 410 -17.71 9.34 -8.47
C GLY A 410 -18.01 9.81 -7.05
N PRO A 411 -19.19 10.41 -6.82
CA PRO A 411 -19.57 10.89 -5.50
C PRO A 411 -19.79 9.73 -4.52
N PRO A 412 -19.65 9.97 -3.21
CA PRO A 412 -19.88 8.97 -2.18
C PRO A 412 -21.25 8.32 -2.31
N GLY A 413 -21.30 6.99 -2.29
CA GLY A 413 -22.52 6.20 -2.43
C GLY A 413 -23.03 6.00 -3.86
N GLU A 414 -22.55 6.78 -4.84
CA GLU A 414 -22.95 6.72 -6.25
C GLU A 414 -21.79 6.25 -7.15
N ALA A 415 -20.53 6.35 -6.69
CA ALA A 415 -19.38 5.87 -7.44
C ALA A 415 -19.56 4.40 -7.83
N GLU A 416 -19.28 4.08 -9.09
CA GLU A 416 -19.38 2.73 -9.63
C GLU A 416 -18.46 1.79 -8.85
N ALA A 417 -18.99 0.64 -8.45
CA ALA A 417 -18.24 -0.36 -7.71
C ALA A 417 -17.85 -1.52 -8.62
N VAL A 418 -16.60 -1.96 -8.49
CA VAL A 418 -16.03 -3.08 -9.26
C VAL A 418 -15.76 -4.25 -8.34
N THR A 419 -16.32 -5.42 -8.69
CA THR A 419 -16.10 -6.66 -7.95
C THR A 419 -14.98 -7.46 -8.60
N HIS A 420 -14.03 -7.90 -7.80
CA HIS A 420 -12.95 -8.78 -8.22
C HIS A 420 -12.86 -10.02 -7.33
N GLN A 421 -12.54 -11.18 -7.93
CA GLN A 421 -12.34 -12.42 -7.22
C GLN A 421 -10.84 -12.74 -7.12
N ILE A 422 -10.34 -12.85 -5.89
CA ILE A 422 -9.01 -13.39 -5.60
C ILE A 422 -9.16 -14.90 -5.31
N ARG A 423 -8.34 -15.72 -5.93
CA ARG A 423 -8.23 -17.15 -5.64
C ARG A 423 -6.93 -17.41 -4.92
N GLY A 424 -6.97 -17.39 -3.59
CA GLY A 424 -5.80 -17.61 -2.75
C GLY A 424 -5.58 -19.10 -2.47
N ALA A 425 -4.48 -19.67 -2.91
CA ALA A 425 -4.11 -21.03 -2.52
C ALA A 425 -3.55 -21.02 -1.08
N LEU A 426 -4.29 -21.61 -0.14
CA LEU A 426 -3.83 -21.72 1.23
C LEU A 426 -2.64 -22.69 1.31
N PRO A 427 -1.49 -22.26 1.87
CA PRO A 427 -0.34 -23.16 1.99
C PRO A 427 -0.65 -24.41 2.81
N PHE A 428 -0.16 -25.56 2.41
CA PHE A 428 -0.39 -26.86 3.08
C PHE A 428 0.13 -26.91 4.52
N TYR A 429 1.12 -26.07 4.86
CA TYR A 429 1.66 -26.01 6.22
C TYR A 429 0.80 -25.23 7.21
N VAL A 430 -0.28 -24.58 6.75
CA VAL A 430 -1.20 -23.85 7.63
C VAL A 430 -2.02 -24.87 8.41
N GLY A 431 -1.87 -24.89 9.74
CA GLY A 431 -2.58 -25.80 10.63
C GLY A 431 -4.04 -25.39 10.88
N PRO A 432 -4.81 -26.31 11.48
CA PRO A 432 -6.15 -26.00 11.95
C PRO A 432 -6.16 -24.85 12.95
N GLY A 433 -7.14 -23.97 12.84
CA GLY A 433 -7.29 -22.84 13.73
C GLY A 433 -8.09 -21.69 13.10
N THR A 434 -8.32 -20.66 13.89
CA THR A 434 -8.99 -19.44 13.45
C THR A 434 -7.93 -18.40 13.05
N TYR A 435 -8.04 -17.88 11.85
CA TYR A 435 -7.15 -16.88 11.29
C TYR A 435 -7.91 -15.60 11.01
N SER A 436 -7.32 -14.47 11.31
CA SER A 436 -7.91 -13.17 10.98
C SER A 436 -7.71 -12.83 9.50
N VAL A 437 -8.74 -12.25 8.89
CA VAL A 437 -8.78 -11.84 7.48
C VAL A 437 -8.67 -10.32 7.43
N TRP A 438 -7.72 -9.82 6.63
CA TRP A 438 -7.40 -8.41 6.49
C TRP A 438 -7.39 -8.00 5.03
N ALA A 439 -7.83 -6.78 4.74
CA ALA A 439 -7.70 -6.19 3.41
C ALA A 439 -6.67 -5.06 3.41
N SER A 440 -6.04 -4.85 2.28
CA SER A 440 -5.14 -3.71 2.02
C SER A 440 -5.09 -3.39 0.54
N VAL A 441 -4.53 -2.23 0.19
CA VAL A 441 -4.18 -1.85 -1.19
C VAL A 441 -2.74 -1.40 -1.21
N GLY A 442 -1.96 -1.88 -2.19
CA GLY A 442 -0.55 -1.53 -2.27
C GLY A 442 0.20 -2.13 -3.45
N GLY A 443 1.45 -2.51 -3.23
CA GLY A 443 2.33 -3.04 -4.28
C GLY A 443 1.97 -4.45 -4.76
N PRO A 444 2.57 -4.90 -5.86
CA PRO A 444 2.29 -6.21 -6.45
C PRO A 444 2.71 -7.40 -5.58
N THR A 445 3.48 -7.16 -4.54
CA THR A 445 3.87 -8.19 -3.55
C THR A 445 2.95 -8.25 -2.34
N GLY A 446 1.85 -7.46 -2.32
CA GLY A 446 0.94 -7.36 -1.19
C GLY A 446 1.43 -6.46 -0.04
N THR A 447 2.50 -5.69 -0.26
CA THR A 447 2.94 -4.66 0.69
C THR A 447 1.96 -3.50 0.66
N PRO A 448 1.28 -3.18 1.78
CA PRO A 448 0.31 -2.07 1.83
C PRO A 448 0.98 -0.74 1.56
N ARG A 449 0.28 0.12 0.81
CA ARG A 449 0.77 1.46 0.47
C ARG A 449 -0.22 2.55 0.85
N TYR A 450 -1.51 2.26 0.72
CA TYR A 450 -2.57 3.25 0.87
C TYR A 450 -3.36 3.07 2.16
N ALA A 451 -3.62 4.18 2.84
CA ALA A 451 -4.61 4.25 3.89
C ALA A 451 -6.01 4.16 3.27
N LEU A 452 -6.88 3.36 3.87
CA LEU A 452 -8.29 3.23 3.50
C LEU A 452 -9.17 3.89 4.56
N PRO A 453 -10.38 4.34 4.20
CA PRO A 453 -11.26 5.04 5.14
C PRO A 453 -12.05 4.08 6.06
N HIS A 454 -11.45 3.01 6.53
CA HIS A 454 -12.09 1.97 7.33
C HIS A 454 -11.50 1.88 8.73
N GLU A 455 -12.27 1.33 9.67
CA GLU A 455 -11.80 1.01 11.02
C GLU A 455 -10.95 -0.28 11.05
N GLY A 456 -10.24 -0.49 12.16
CA GLY A 456 -9.53 -1.73 12.42
C GLY A 456 -8.17 -1.86 11.72
N GLU A 457 -7.49 -0.75 11.47
CA GLU A 457 -6.14 -0.74 10.93
C GLU A 457 -5.11 -1.27 11.94
N ASP A 458 -4.12 -2.01 11.46
CA ASP A 458 -3.09 -2.68 12.26
C ASP A 458 -1.81 -1.85 12.51
N GLY A 459 -1.79 -0.57 12.13
CA GLY A 459 -0.59 0.28 12.11
C GLY A 459 0.30 0.08 10.88
N GLY A 460 -0.08 -0.84 9.97
CA GLY A 460 0.62 -1.16 8.72
C GLY A 460 -0.27 -1.08 7.48
N LYS A 461 -1.38 -0.33 7.57
CA LYS A 461 -2.35 -0.13 6.48
C LYS A 461 -3.06 -1.42 6.03
N ARG A 462 -3.23 -2.38 6.94
CA ARG A 462 -4.13 -3.52 6.77
C ARG A 462 -5.35 -3.32 7.66
N TYR A 463 -6.53 -3.64 7.13
CA TYR A 463 -7.83 -3.39 7.77
C TYR A 463 -8.52 -4.71 8.05
N ARG A 464 -8.86 -4.96 9.31
CA ARG A 464 -9.46 -6.20 9.75
C ARG A 464 -10.89 -6.34 9.23
N LEU A 465 -11.18 -7.47 8.57
CA LEU A 465 -12.50 -7.77 8.02
C LEU A 465 -13.26 -8.80 8.88
N GLY A 466 -12.56 -9.78 9.41
CA GLY A 466 -13.18 -10.88 10.15
C GLY A 466 -12.22 -12.05 10.35
N THR A 467 -12.74 -13.25 10.31
CA THR A 467 -11.99 -14.48 10.51
C THR A 467 -12.36 -15.54 9.48
N ILE A 468 -11.45 -16.50 9.27
CA ILE A 468 -11.68 -17.74 8.55
C ILE A 468 -11.22 -18.90 9.43
N GLU A 469 -11.98 -20.01 9.45
CA GLU A 469 -11.60 -21.23 10.16
C GLU A 469 -10.91 -22.17 9.18
N VAL A 470 -9.66 -22.55 9.49
CA VAL A 470 -8.97 -23.64 8.81
C VAL A 470 -9.28 -24.92 9.56
N THR A 471 -10.03 -25.80 8.93
CA THR A 471 -10.37 -27.10 9.51
C THR A 471 -9.30 -28.11 9.13
N GLY A 472 -8.73 -28.75 10.13
CA GLY A 472 -7.73 -29.79 9.90
C GLY A 472 -8.40 -31.14 9.98
N ASP A 473 -8.68 -31.72 8.85
CA ASP A 473 -9.36 -33.01 8.81
C ASP A 473 -8.47 -34.09 8.21
N TYR A 474 -7.26 -34.26 8.80
CA TYR A 474 -6.69 -35.59 8.75
C TYR A 474 -7.27 -36.35 9.93
N ASP A 475 -8.41 -37.00 9.70
CA ASP A 475 -9.09 -37.84 10.71
C ASP A 475 -8.44 -39.21 10.70
N VAL A 476 -7.54 -39.39 11.65
CA VAL A 476 -6.84 -40.65 11.88
C VAL A 476 -6.95 -41.01 13.36
N ALA A 477 -7.40 -42.21 13.65
CA ALA A 477 -7.39 -42.75 14.99
C ALA A 477 -6.28 -43.80 15.12
N LEU A 478 -5.55 -43.73 16.22
CA LEU A 478 -4.60 -44.78 16.61
C LEU A 478 -5.28 -45.78 17.49
N GLY A 479 -5.34 -47.02 17.04
CA GLY A 479 -5.83 -48.15 17.84
C GLY A 479 -4.66 -48.69 18.68
N VAL A 480 -4.86 -48.72 20.01
CA VAL A 480 -3.93 -49.39 20.95
C VAL A 480 -4.72 -50.53 21.61
N GLU A 481 -4.17 -51.73 21.55
CA GLU A 481 -4.74 -52.86 22.28
C GLU A 481 -4.54 -52.65 23.78
N GLY A 482 -5.59 -52.91 24.55
CA GLY A 482 -5.51 -52.79 26.02
C GLY A 482 -4.74 -53.95 26.66
N GLY A 483 -3.93 -53.62 27.65
CA GLY A 483 -3.17 -54.58 28.41
C GLY A 483 -1.64 -54.42 28.23
N GLU A 484 -0.90 -55.27 28.91
CA GLU A 484 0.59 -55.32 28.82
C GLU A 484 1.00 -56.01 27.52
N ILE A 485 1.79 -55.33 26.69
CA ILE A 485 2.20 -55.81 25.36
C ILE A 485 3.72 -56.08 25.40
N VAL A 486 4.12 -57.34 25.17
CA VAL A 486 5.51 -57.71 24.97
C VAL A 486 5.84 -57.47 23.50
N LEU A 487 6.79 -56.55 23.26
CA LEU A 487 7.19 -56.21 21.90
C LEU A 487 8.28 -57.14 21.39
N GLU A 488 8.31 -57.39 20.10
CA GLU A 488 9.40 -58.15 19.48
C GLU A 488 10.71 -57.35 19.61
N SER A 489 11.78 -58.06 19.97
CA SER A 489 13.12 -57.47 20.14
C SER A 489 14.17 -58.51 19.81
N ASP A 490 15.19 -58.10 19.03
CA ASP A 490 16.41 -58.90 18.78
C ASP A 490 17.55 -58.57 19.76
N GLY A 491 17.28 -57.70 20.75
CA GLY A 491 18.25 -57.21 21.71
C GLY A 491 19.00 -55.96 21.25
N GLU A 492 18.91 -55.58 19.98
CA GLU A 492 19.49 -54.36 19.43
C GLU A 492 18.41 -53.34 19.05
N ALA A 493 17.22 -53.79 18.67
CA ALA A 493 16.09 -52.96 18.37
C ALA A 493 14.77 -53.55 18.90
N VAL A 494 13.79 -52.70 19.06
CA VAL A 494 12.41 -53.02 19.42
C VAL A 494 11.49 -52.67 18.24
N LEU A 495 10.57 -53.58 17.90
CA LEU A 495 9.56 -53.37 16.87
C LEU A 495 8.24 -53.02 17.55
N LEU A 496 7.69 -51.85 17.16
CA LEU A 496 6.41 -51.33 17.66
C LEU A 496 5.36 -51.41 16.56
N PRO A 497 4.44 -52.42 16.59
CA PRO A 497 3.34 -52.49 15.64
C PRO A 497 2.28 -51.47 16.02
N LEU A 498 1.79 -50.75 15.03
CA LEU A 498 0.74 -49.72 15.15
C LEU A 498 -0.39 -50.02 14.19
N ARG A 499 -1.62 -49.74 14.60
CA ARG A 499 -2.82 -49.85 13.77
C ARG A 499 -3.50 -48.51 13.72
N TRP A 500 -3.67 -48.00 12.51
CA TRP A 500 -4.29 -46.72 12.25
C TRP A 500 -5.64 -46.92 11.58
N GLU A 501 -6.66 -46.14 11.92
CA GLU A 501 -7.91 -46.02 11.18
C GLU A 501 -7.91 -44.66 10.51
N VAL A 502 -7.59 -44.61 9.21
CA VAL A 502 -7.56 -43.40 8.38
C VAL A 502 -8.96 -43.15 7.83
N ARG A 503 -9.54 -42.02 8.23
CA ARG A 503 -10.94 -41.64 7.88
C ARG A 503 -11.00 -40.48 6.88
N SER A 504 -9.88 -39.75 6.69
CA SER A 504 -9.74 -38.71 5.66
C SER A 504 -8.39 -38.80 4.97
N GLU A 505 -8.26 -38.24 3.76
CA GLU A 505 -6.99 -38.18 3.05
C GLU A 505 -6.08 -37.10 3.66
N ALA A 506 -4.79 -37.38 3.79
CA ALA A 506 -3.82 -36.40 4.19
C ALA A 506 -3.41 -35.51 3.02
N PRO A 507 -3.10 -34.23 3.26
CA PRO A 507 -2.68 -33.32 2.19
C PRO A 507 -1.31 -33.66 1.56
N HIS A 508 -0.47 -34.39 2.27
CA HIS A 508 0.85 -34.87 1.86
C HIS A 508 1.09 -36.28 2.34
N PRO A 509 2.07 -37.01 1.76
CA PRO A 509 2.49 -38.30 2.29
C PRO A 509 2.84 -38.20 3.76
N VAL A 510 2.26 -39.11 4.55
CA VAL A 510 2.36 -39.15 6.02
C VAL A 510 3.24 -40.31 6.44
N THR A 511 4.14 -40.06 7.38
CA THR A 511 5.03 -41.06 7.96
C THR A 511 4.83 -41.09 9.48
N PRO A 512 4.65 -42.29 10.10
CA PRO A 512 4.60 -42.41 11.53
C PRO A 512 6.00 -42.28 12.14
N PHE A 513 6.07 -41.76 13.36
CA PHE A 513 7.28 -41.72 14.18
C PHE A 513 6.96 -42.01 15.63
N CYS A 514 7.95 -42.40 16.41
CA CYS A 514 7.81 -42.43 17.84
C CYS A 514 9.03 -41.80 18.56
N HIS A 515 8.77 -41.34 19.79
CA HIS A 515 9.77 -40.80 20.69
C HIS A 515 9.70 -41.52 22.05
N LEU A 516 10.82 -41.88 22.56
CA LEU A 516 10.99 -42.32 23.96
C LEU A 516 11.50 -41.15 24.77
N LEU A 517 10.71 -40.75 25.76
CA LEU A 517 11.02 -39.61 26.61
C LEU A 517 11.53 -40.07 27.96
N ALA A 518 12.54 -39.39 28.47
CA ALA A 518 12.97 -39.50 29.87
C ALA A 518 11.94 -38.84 30.80
N ALA A 519 12.07 -39.03 32.09
CA ALA A 519 11.18 -38.49 33.12
C ALA A 519 11.10 -36.94 33.15
N ASP A 520 12.07 -36.25 32.58
CA ASP A 520 12.13 -34.80 32.41
C ASP A 520 11.51 -34.31 31.08
N GLY A 521 11.05 -35.26 30.23
CA GLY A 521 10.42 -34.97 28.93
C GLY A 521 11.42 -34.83 27.77
N GLU A 522 12.72 -35.01 27.99
CA GLU A 522 13.70 -35.03 26.90
C GLU A 522 13.57 -36.29 26.04
N ILE A 523 13.74 -36.12 24.71
CA ILE A 523 13.74 -37.23 23.76
C ILE A 523 15.05 -37.96 23.86
N VAL A 524 15.00 -39.21 24.30
CA VAL A 524 16.20 -40.08 24.46
C VAL A 524 16.42 -40.94 23.22
N LEU A 525 15.34 -41.52 22.67
CA LEU A 525 15.38 -42.35 21.46
C LEU A 525 14.23 -41.96 20.51
N GLN A 526 14.48 -42.22 19.23
CA GLN A 526 13.49 -42.03 18.17
C GLN A 526 13.33 -43.36 17.43
N GLY A 527 12.09 -43.62 17.01
CA GLY A 527 11.78 -44.73 16.13
C GLY A 527 11.27 -44.25 14.78
N HIS A 528 11.58 -45.00 13.76
CA HIS A 528 11.24 -44.76 12.35
C HIS A 528 10.61 -46.01 11.75
N PRO A 529 9.95 -45.93 10.58
CA PRO A 529 9.40 -47.08 9.89
C PRO A 529 10.42 -48.19 9.73
N ALA A 530 10.01 -49.42 10.03
CA ALA A 530 10.89 -50.58 9.98
C ALA A 530 11.30 -50.99 8.58
N THR A 531 10.44 -50.70 7.59
CA THR A 531 10.66 -50.93 6.15
C THR A 531 10.14 -49.78 5.31
N ASP A 532 10.63 -49.65 4.07
CA ASP A 532 10.16 -48.62 3.12
C ASP A 532 8.74 -48.95 2.56
N ASP A 533 8.24 -50.17 2.73
CA ASP A 533 6.95 -50.66 2.20
C ASP A 533 5.85 -50.71 3.28
N GLU A 534 5.94 -49.92 4.32
CA GLU A 534 4.92 -49.87 5.36
C GLU A 534 3.64 -49.14 4.85
N GLY A 535 2.49 -49.63 5.33
CA GLY A 535 1.16 -49.28 4.82
C GLY A 535 0.95 -47.81 4.55
N ASP A 536 0.31 -47.51 3.45
CA ASP A 536 0.06 -46.14 2.98
C ASP A 536 -0.95 -45.43 3.90
N LEU A 537 -0.46 -44.60 4.81
CA LEU A 537 -1.27 -43.78 5.70
C LEU A 537 -2.09 -42.70 4.98
N ASN A 538 -1.97 -42.55 3.67
CA ASN A 538 -2.86 -41.73 2.86
C ASN A 538 -4.06 -42.51 2.31
N ALA A 539 -4.03 -43.86 2.40
CA ALA A 539 -5.16 -44.68 1.99
C ALA A 539 -6.24 -44.73 3.08
N LEU A 540 -7.50 -44.51 2.68
CA LEU A 540 -8.64 -44.63 3.61
C LEU A 540 -8.81 -46.07 4.11
N GLY A 541 -9.09 -46.21 5.41
CA GLY A 541 -9.35 -47.50 6.03
C GLY A 541 -8.33 -47.84 7.13
N VAL A 542 -8.20 -49.15 7.41
CA VAL A 542 -7.25 -49.63 8.43
C VAL A 542 -5.90 -49.85 7.81
N VAL A 543 -4.91 -49.19 8.35
CA VAL A 543 -3.51 -49.27 7.94
C VAL A 543 -2.66 -49.78 9.13
N GLU A 544 -1.85 -50.76 8.87
CA GLU A 544 -0.87 -51.29 9.84
C GLU A 544 0.52 -50.78 9.47
N SER A 545 1.27 -50.36 10.48
CA SER A 545 2.67 -49.94 10.35
C SER A 545 3.51 -50.45 11.51
N THR A 546 4.79 -50.63 11.30
CA THR A 546 5.72 -51.05 12.35
C THR A 546 6.86 -50.05 12.47
N LEU A 547 7.08 -49.52 13.66
CA LEU A 547 8.21 -48.65 13.91
C LEU A 547 9.36 -49.45 14.53
N ARG A 548 10.58 -49.19 14.04
CA ARG A 548 11.81 -49.74 14.62
C ARG A 548 12.44 -48.70 15.54
N ILE A 549 12.75 -49.13 16.76
CA ILE A 549 13.43 -48.33 17.77
C ILE A 549 14.78 -49.00 18.06
N ASP A 550 15.86 -48.42 17.63
CA ASP A 550 17.20 -48.94 17.97
C ASP A 550 17.52 -48.65 19.44
N VAL A 551 17.92 -49.68 20.17
CA VAL A 551 18.13 -49.63 21.62
C VAL A 551 19.61 -49.83 21.95
N PRO A 552 20.37 -48.75 22.08
CA PRO A 552 21.75 -48.84 22.51
C PRO A 552 21.87 -49.33 23.95
N ALA A 553 23.03 -49.89 24.32
CA ALA A 553 23.25 -50.53 25.62
C ALA A 553 22.92 -49.61 26.82
N GLU A 554 23.22 -48.33 26.69
CA GLU A 554 22.93 -47.29 27.69
C GLU A 554 21.46 -46.98 27.91
N ALA A 555 20.60 -47.36 26.98
CA ALA A 555 19.15 -47.20 27.08
C ALA A 555 18.43 -48.40 27.73
N ARG A 556 19.16 -49.47 28.04
CA ARG A 556 18.58 -50.66 28.65
C ARG A 556 18.43 -50.50 30.16
N GLY A 557 17.64 -51.35 30.78
CA GLY A 557 17.38 -51.33 32.23
C GLY A 557 16.57 -50.09 32.66
N ARG A 558 15.79 -49.46 31.76
CA ARG A 558 15.06 -48.22 32.03
C ARG A 558 13.63 -48.26 31.53
N THR A 559 12.83 -47.32 32.05
CA THR A 559 11.46 -47.10 31.63
C THR A 559 11.36 -45.70 30.99
N TYR A 560 10.66 -45.63 29.86
CA TYR A 560 10.47 -44.42 29.08
C TYR A 560 8.98 -44.15 28.87
N GLU A 561 8.60 -42.91 28.71
CA GLU A 561 7.31 -42.57 28.12
C GLU A 561 7.38 -42.71 26.59
N LEU A 562 6.55 -43.60 26.04
CA LEU A 562 6.46 -43.81 24.60
C LEU A 562 5.36 -42.94 24.00
N CYS A 563 5.75 -42.01 23.16
CA CYS A 563 4.87 -41.16 22.39
C CYS A 563 4.95 -41.49 20.88
N VAL A 564 3.81 -41.48 20.21
CA VAL A 564 3.72 -41.71 18.76
C VAL A 564 3.10 -40.49 18.09
N GLY A 565 3.53 -40.18 16.89
CA GLY A 565 2.99 -39.10 16.08
C GLY A 565 3.07 -39.41 14.59
N LEU A 566 2.54 -38.49 13.82
CA LEU A 566 2.54 -38.50 12.37
C LEU A 566 3.21 -37.22 11.86
N TRP A 567 4.02 -37.32 10.83
CA TRP A 567 4.63 -36.17 10.21
C TRP A 567 4.61 -36.26 8.69
N MET A 568 4.74 -35.12 8.03
CA MET A 568 4.80 -35.00 6.58
C MET A 568 6.24 -34.66 6.18
N PRO A 569 7.04 -35.64 5.70
CA PRO A 569 8.46 -35.41 5.38
C PRO A 569 8.71 -34.30 4.38
N SER A 570 7.76 -34.07 3.46
CA SER A 570 7.83 -32.97 2.48
C SER A 570 7.72 -31.57 3.08
N LEU A 571 7.28 -31.47 4.35
CA LEU A 571 7.14 -30.21 5.09
C LEU A 571 8.20 -30.07 6.20
N MET A 572 9.28 -30.85 6.16
CA MET A 572 10.32 -30.83 7.18
C MET A 572 10.82 -29.42 7.47
N GLY A 573 10.83 -29.03 8.75
CA GLY A 573 11.22 -27.71 9.22
C GLY A 573 10.13 -26.64 9.15
N GLN A 574 8.93 -26.98 8.68
CA GLN A 574 7.78 -26.08 8.69
C GLN A 574 7.00 -26.22 10.02
N PRO A 575 6.30 -25.17 10.48
CA PRO A 575 5.57 -25.20 11.77
C PRO A 575 4.58 -26.36 11.91
N ASN A 576 3.99 -26.82 10.82
CA ASN A 576 2.95 -27.86 10.78
C ASN A 576 3.41 -29.13 10.08
N GLU A 577 4.69 -29.46 10.16
CA GLU A 577 5.23 -30.73 9.66
C GLU A 577 4.62 -31.97 10.36
N ARG A 578 4.04 -31.79 11.57
CA ARG A 578 3.45 -32.85 12.38
C ARG A 578 1.93 -32.73 12.45
N LEU A 579 1.27 -33.84 12.27
CA LEU A 579 -0.19 -33.95 12.36
C LEU A 579 -0.62 -34.35 13.77
N LEU A 580 -1.78 -33.84 14.22
CA LEU A 580 -2.44 -34.27 15.45
C LEU A 580 -3.36 -35.45 15.13
N PRO A 581 -3.12 -36.65 15.69
CA PRO A 581 -4.17 -37.66 15.74
C PRO A 581 -5.31 -37.18 16.64
N GLN A 582 -6.56 -37.50 16.31
CA GLN A 582 -7.76 -37.08 17.05
C GLN A 582 -7.82 -37.50 18.54
N SER A 583 -6.97 -38.41 18.95
CA SER A 583 -6.93 -38.94 20.32
C SER A 583 -6.35 -37.97 21.38
N GLY A 584 -5.99 -36.74 21.00
CA GLY A 584 -5.43 -35.75 21.92
C GLY A 584 -3.99 -36.02 22.30
N GLY A 585 -3.17 -35.00 22.38
CA GLY A 585 -1.76 -35.11 22.77
C GLY A 585 -1.15 -33.73 22.94
N SER A 586 0.06 -33.66 23.53
CA SER A 586 0.86 -32.46 23.58
C SER A 586 1.95 -32.53 22.51
N GLN A 587 2.30 -31.37 21.90
CA GLN A 587 3.34 -31.26 20.88
C GLN A 587 3.13 -32.20 19.65
N ASN A 588 1.85 -32.39 19.23
CA ASN A 588 1.48 -33.25 18.11
C ASN A 588 1.96 -34.70 18.26
N ARG A 589 1.94 -35.24 19.48
CA ARG A 589 2.27 -36.63 19.85
C ARG A 589 1.22 -37.17 20.80
N VAL A 590 0.92 -38.45 20.67
CA VAL A 590 0.04 -39.20 21.57
C VAL A 590 0.89 -40.10 22.49
N LEU A 591 0.65 -39.98 23.78
CA LEU A 591 1.26 -40.88 24.76
C LEU A 591 0.60 -42.26 24.67
N LEU A 592 1.37 -43.28 24.26
CA LEU A 592 0.91 -44.67 24.24
C LEU A 592 0.96 -45.32 25.60
N GLY A 593 1.97 -44.96 26.38
CA GLY A 593 2.18 -45.56 27.69
C GLY A 593 3.64 -45.58 28.12
N ALA A 594 3.95 -46.40 29.13
CA ALA A 594 5.30 -46.62 29.62
C ALA A 594 5.93 -47.83 28.91
N LEU A 595 7.10 -47.64 28.30
CA LEU A 595 7.91 -48.68 27.69
C LEU A 595 9.05 -49.05 28.65
N GLU A 596 9.04 -50.26 29.19
CA GLU A 596 10.09 -50.82 30.01
C GLU A 596 11.05 -51.66 29.14
N ILE A 597 12.32 -51.34 29.12
CA ILE A 597 13.36 -52.08 28.40
C ILE A 597 14.30 -52.70 29.43
N ASP A 598 14.35 -54.03 29.49
CA ASP A 598 15.20 -54.74 30.42
C ASP A 598 16.69 -54.74 30.01
N ASP A 599 17.59 -55.26 30.87
CA ASP A 599 19.03 -55.31 30.61
C ASP A 599 19.41 -56.15 29.38
N ASN A 600 18.52 -57.02 28.92
CA ASN A 600 18.71 -57.88 27.74
C ASN A 600 18.09 -57.26 26.49
N GLY A 601 17.50 -56.07 26.58
CA GLY A 601 16.84 -55.38 25.45
C GLY A 601 15.42 -55.84 25.18
N ARG A 602 14.82 -56.67 26.05
CA ARG A 602 13.40 -57.06 25.94
C ARG A 602 12.52 -55.88 26.35
N ALA A 603 11.54 -55.56 25.55
CA ALA A 603 10.66 -54.42 25.76
C ALA A 603 9.22 -54.83 26.10
N VAL A 604 8.63 -54.13 27.08
CA VAL A 604 7.25 -54.31 27.52
C VAL A 604 6.58 -52.95 27.54
N LEU A 605 5.51 -52.82 26.76
CA LEU A 605 4.66 -51.62 26.73
C LEU A 605 3.49 -51.79 27.71
N ARG A 606 3.34 -50.83 28.62
CA ARG A 606 2.18 -50.67 29.48
C ARG A 606 1.37 -49.48 29.02
N PRO A 607 0.25 -49.67 28.29
CA PRO A 607 -0.56 -48.60 27.76
C PRO A 607 -0.99 -47.59 28.82
N ALA A 608 -1.06 -46.29 28.43
CA ALA A 608 -1.65 -45.26 29.25
C ALA A 608 -3.14 -45.56 29.44
N ARG A 609 -3.70 -45.29 30.61
CA ARG A 609 -5.13 -45.54 30.94
C ARG A 609 -6.03 -44.47 30.34
#